data_0a135349f2588c9a03695386a3e9aff7
#
_entry.id   0a135349f2588c9a03695386a3e9aff7
#
_cell.length_a   1.000
_cell.length_b   1.000
_cell.length_c   1.000
_cell.angle_alpha   90.00
_cell.angle_beta   90.00
_cell.angle_gamma   90.00
#
_symmetry.space_group_name_H-M   'P 1'
#
loop_
_entity.id
_entity.type
_entity.pdbx_description
1 polymer ?
#
loop_
_entity_poly.entity_id
_entity_poly.type
_entity_poly.pdbx_seq_one_letter_code
_entity_poly.pdbx_strand_id
1 'polypeptide(L)'
;LLPALAKAKAAGQRASCLNNLHQIGLAVQMYAEDYEGKIPRGNNVLWFLVYMPYMPQGGTDRDFRSVKIYRCPSYPNKKQVICYVDSSWSFRSTRDNIGFEINDPTPLENFQRPTETIYIADNEDGPWRGIVTGLRDEDIRRHDVWHPSHISSSKQTDPTHGRRVSNKRHNGGPNVLHYAGNADWMKADQMTVDMWREKWK
;
A
#
# COMPACT_ATOMS: atom_id res chain seq x y z
N LEU A 1 -30.17 -4.61 -16.82
CA LEU A 1 -29.64 -3.27 -16.56
C LEU A 1 -28.88 -3.18 -15.21
N LEU A 2 -29.45 -3.64 -14.08
CA LEU A 2 -28.83 -3.56 -12.75
C LEU A 2 -27.44 -4.24 -12.65
N PRO A 3 -27.22 -5.48 -13.16
CA PRO A 3 -25.89 -6.11 -13.10
C PRO A 3 -24.85 -5.37 -13.93
N ALA A 4 -25.23 -4.81 -15.07
CA ALA A 4 -24.30 -4.04 -15.92
C ALA A 4 -23.86 -2.74 -15.24
N LEU A 5 -24.79 -2.03 -14.61
CA LEU A 5 -24.50 -0.81 -13.85
C LEU A 5 -23.60 -1.09 -12.65
N ALA A 6 -23.82 -2.19 -11.92
CA ALA A 6 -22.97 -2.59 -10.81
C ALA A 6 -21.52 -2.88 -11.26
N LYS A 7 -21.34 -3.59 -12.39
CA LYS A 7 -20.02 -3.86 -12.99
C LYS A 7 -19.33 -2.57 -13.44
N ALA A 8 -20.05 -1.67 -14.10
CA ALA A 8 -19.51 -0.37 -14.53
C ALA A 8 -19.06 0.48 -13.33
N LYS A 9 -19.87 0.55 -12.26
CA LYS A 9 -19.52 1.24 -11.02
C LYS A 9 -18.26 0.64 -10.38
N ALA A 10 -18.16 -0.67 -10.27
CA ALA A 10 -16.98 -1.35 -9.71
C ALA A 10 -15.72 -1.08 -10.54
N ALA A 11 -15.82 -1.09 -11.87
CA ALA A 11 -14.71 -0.75 -12.77
C ALA A 11 -14.27 0.71 -12.60
N GLY A 12 -15.20 1.66 -12.52
CA GLY A 12 -14.91 3.07 -12.27
C GLY A 12 -14.25 3.30 -10.91
N GLN A 13 -14.71 2.63 -9.87
CA GLN A 13 -14.08 2.70 -8.55
C GLN A 13 -12.66 2.13 -8.55
N ARG A 14 -12.40 1.01 -9.25
CA ARG A 14 -11.06 0.45 -9.41
C ARG A 14 -10.14 1.42 -10.14
N ALA A 15 -10.59 2.00 -11.24
CA ALA A 15 -9.81 2.99 -11.98
C ALA A 15 -9.47 4.22 -11.11
N SER A 16 -10.41 4.68 -10.30
CA SER A 16 -10.18 5.78 -9.35
C SER A 16 -9.13 5.42 -8.30
N CYS A 17 -9.18 4.21 -7.71
CA CYS A 17 -8.17 3.77 -6.74
C CYS A 17 -6.79 3.60 -7.39
N LEU A 18 -6.74 3.11 -8.64
CA LEU A 18 -5.50 2.99 -9.39
C LEU A 18 -4.88 4.37 -9.67
N ASN A 19 -5.71 5.34 -10.07
CA ASN A 19 -5.25 6.73 -10.25
C ASN A 19 -4.73 7.36 -8.94
N ASN A 20 -5.36 7.04 -7.80
CA ASN A 20 -4.85 7.47 -6.49
C ASN A 20 -3.43 6.94 -6.24
N LEU A 21 -3.17 5.65 -6.54
CA LEU A 21 -1.84 5.06 -6.41
C LEU A 21 -0.82 5.71 -7.35
N HIS A 22 -1.19 6.06 -8.59
CA HIS A 22 -0.33 6.82 -9.47
C HIS A 22 0.05 8.19 -8.88
N GLN A 23 -0.90 8.91 -8.28
CA GLN A 23 -0.62 10.19 -7.64
C GLN A 23 0.26 10.03 -6.39
N ILE A 24 0.08 8.97 -5.62
CA ILE A 24 1.00 8.62 -4.52
C ILE A 24 2.39 8.32 -5.10
N GLY A 25 2.48 7.58 -6.20
CA GLY A 25 3.75 7.29 -6.89
C GLY A 25 4.51 8.55 -7.31
N LEU A 26 3.82 9.55 -7.84
CA LEU A 26 4.43 10.85 -8.15
C LEU A 26 4.99 11.53 -6.89
N ALA A 27 4.22 11.52 -5.80
CA ALA A 27 4.69 12.09 -4.53
C ALA A 27 5.90 11.34 -3.95
N VAL A 28 5.97 10.02 -4.14
CA VAL A 28 7.14 9.20 -3.76
C VAL A 28 8.38 9.62 -4.55
N GLN A 29 8.26 9.83 -5.88
CA GLN A 29 9.38 10.26 -6.71
C GLN A 29 9.84 11.67 -6.33
N MET A 30 8.91 12.61 -6.15
CA MET A 30 9.24 13.98 -5.70
C MET A 30 9.95 13.98 -4.34
N TYR A 31 9.47 13.17 -3.40
CA TYR A 31 10.13 13.00 -2.11
C TYR A 31 11.57 12.44 -2.28
N ALA A 32 11.73 11.41 -3.10
CA ALA A 32 13.04 10.81 -3.33
C ALA A 32 14.04 11.80 -3.96
N GLU A 33 13.60 12.69 -4.86
CA GLU A 33 14.43 13.76 -5.42
C GLU A 33 14.95 14.71 -4.33
N ASP A 34 14.13 15.06 -3.34
CA ASP A 34 14.50 15.93 -2.22
C ASP A 34 15.36 15.22 -1.15
N TYR A 35 15.36 13.87 -1.11
CA TYR A 35 16.02 13.08 -0.06
C TYR A 35 17.06 12.08 -0.61
N GLU A 36 17.91 12.53 -1.52
CA GLU A 36 19.06 11.77 -2.04
C GLU A 36 18.67 10.39 -2.65
N GLY A 37 17.53 10.31 -3.31
CA GLY A 37 17.02 9.07 -3.89
C GLY A 37 16.48 8.05 -2.86
N LYS A 38 16.33 8.44 -1.60
CA LYS A 38 15.85 7.57 -0.53
C LYS A 38 14.36 7.74 -0.29
N ILE A 39 13.69 6.66 0.09
CA ILE A 39 12.29 6.66 0.51
C ILE A 39 12.16 6.12 1.93
N PRO A 40 11.19 6.62 2.72
CA PRO A 40 10.90 6.09 4.04
C PRO A 40 10.27 4.69 3.91
N ARG A 41 10.61 3.81 4.85
CA ARG A 41 10.01 2.49 5.00
C ARG A 41 9.81 2.19 6.47
N GLY A 42 8.75 1.46 6.78
CA GLY A 42 8.50 0.92 8.11
C GLY A 42 7.58 1.74 9.01
N ASN A 43 7.32 1.14 10.14
CA ASN A 43 6.30 1.56 11.10
C ASN A 43 6.63 2.86 11.85
N ASN A 44 7.92 3.18 11.98
CA ASN A 44 8.37 4.39 12.65
C ASN A 44 8.13 5.65 11.81
N VAL A 45 7.92 5.48 10.52
CA VAL A 45 7.67 6.57 9.58
C VAL A 45 6.34 6.31 8.88
N LEU A 46 5.30 6.98 9.31
CA LEU A 46 3.98 6.87 8.68
C LEU A 46 4.04 7.49 7.28
N TRP A 47 4.16 6.65 6.26
CA TRP A 47 4.36 7.04 4.86
C TRP A 47 3.38 8.14 4.39
N PHE A 48 2.13 8.06 4.81
CA PHE A 48 1.10 9.02 4.43
C PHE A 48 1.30 10.42 5.06
N LEU A 49 2.04 10.54 6.16
CA LEU A 49 2.44 11.84 6.71
C LEU A 49 3.64 12.41 5.96
N VAL A 50 4.59 11.54 5.59
CA VAL A 50 5.81 11.94 4.88
C VAL A 50 5.51 12.43 3.47
N TYR A 51 4.64 11.74 2.74
CA TYR A 51 4.30 12.12 1.36
C TYR A 51 3.21 13.21 1.27
N MET A 52 2.56 13.53 2.39
CA MET A 52 1.48 14.52 2.39
C MET A 52 1.88 15.90 1.80
N PRO A 53 3.08 16.46 2.05
CA PRO A 53 3.49 17.73 1.43
C PRO A 53 3.58 17.69 -0.10
N TYR A 54 3.75 16.51 -0.68
CA TYR A 54 3.87 16.29 -2.13
C TYR A 54 2.53 15.93 -2.79
N MET A 55 1.44 15.87 -2.01
CA MET A 55 0.12 15.56 -2.55
C MET A 55 -0.59 16.81 -3.10
N PRO A 56 -1.29 16.72 -4.24
CA PRO A 56 -2.00 17.84 -4.86
C PRO A 56 -3.05 18.49 -3.95
N GLN A 57 -3.50 17.76 -2.94
CA GLN A 57 -4.50 18.17 -1.96
C GLN A 57 -3.94 18.15 -0.53
N GLY A 58 -2.62 18.28 -0.39
CA GLY A 58 -1.99 18.45 0.91
C GLY A 58 -2.59 19.67 1.57
N GLY A 59 -3.47 19.46 2.56
CA GLY A 59 -4.11 20.56 3.29
C GLY A 59 -3.05 21.37 4.01
N THR A 60 -3.29 22.67 4.13
CA THR A 60 -2.46 23.61 4.89
C THR A 60 -2.27 23.20 6.36
N ASP A 61 -3.09 22.29 6.86
CA ASP A 61 -3.22 21.95 8.29
C ASP A 61 -2.47 20.68 8.70
N ARG A 62 -1.65 20.08 7.82
CA ARG A 62 -0.95 18.80 8.06
C ARG A 62 -1.88 17.66 8.51
N ASP A 63 -3.16 17.75 8.17
CA ASP A 63 -4.14 16.72 8.49
C ASP A 63 -4.30 15.74 7.33
N PHE A 64 -3.65 14.56 7.45
CA PHE A 64 -3.73 13.50 6.45
C PHE A 64 -5.17 13.04 6.15
N ARG A 65 -6.10 13.25 7.09
CA ARG A 65 -7.52 12.90 6.91
C ARG A 65 -8.20 13.73 5.80
N SER A 66 -7.66 14.89 5.49
CA SER A 66 -8.13 15.76 4.39
C SER A 66 -7.66 15.29 3.01
N VAL A 67 -6.62 14.44 2.94
CA VAL A 67 -6.05 13.95 1.68
C VAL A 67 -6.95 12.86 1.08
N LYS A 68 -7.79 13.23 0.11
CA LYS A 68 -8.76 12.32 -0.50
C LYS A 68 -8.12 11.13 -1.24
N ILE A 69 -6.91 11.32 -1.76
CA ILE A 69 -6.14 10.32 -2.48
C ILE A 69 -5.84 9.08 -1.61
N TYR A 70 -5.70 9.23 -0.30
CA TYR A 70 -5.49 8.11 0.61
C TYR A 70 -6.71 7.20 0.80
N ARG A 71 -7.85 7.59 0.23
CA ARG A 71 -9.11 6.84 0.35
C ARG A 71 -9.42 6.09 -0.94
N CYS A 72 -9.64 4.79 -0.84
CA CYS A 72 -10.17 4.00 -1.96
C CYS A 72 -11.71 4.03 -1.95
N PRO A 73 -12.38 4.48 -3.03
CA PRO A 73 -13.84 4.49 -3.10
C PRO A 73 -14.48 3.12 -3.00
N SER A 74 -13.74 2.04 -3.26
CA SER A 74 -14.20 0.65 -3.05
C SER A 74 -14.07 0.16 -1.62
N TYR A 75 -13.40 0.90 -0.71
CA TYR A 75 -13.30 0.47 0.68
C TYR A 75 -14.69 0.47 1.33
N PRO A 76 -15.13 -0.64 1.99
CA PRO A 76 -16.50 -0.77 2.47
C PRO A 76 -16.88 0.29 3.49
N ASN A 77 -16.04 0.48 4.51
CA ASN A 77 -16.28 1.47 5.56
C ASN A 77 -15.75 2.84 5.16
N LYS A 78 -16.66 3.80 4.91
CA LYS A 78 -16.31 5.15 4.44
C LYS A 78 -15.65 6.05 5.49
N LYS A 79 -15.56 5.60 6.75
CA LYS A 79 -14.79 6.29 7.80
C LYS A 79 -13.29 6.02 7.68
N GLN A 80 -12.86 4.96 6.97
CA GLN A 80 -11.46 4.66 6.74
C GLN A 80 -10.78 5.80 5.99
N VAL A 81 -9.70 6.35 6.55
CA VAL A 81 -8.97 7.47 5.94
C VAL A 81 -7.68 7.06 5.26
N ILE A 82 -7.09 5.92 5.61
CA ILE A 82 -5.92 5.34 4.94
C ILE A 82 -6.30 3.98 4.39
N CYS A 83 -6.37 3.86 3.07
CA CYS A 83 -6.81 2.65 2.37
C CYS A 83 -5.68 1.88 1.70
N TYR A 84 -4.43 2.18 2.03
CA TYR A 84 -3.23 1.56 1.46
C TYR A 84 -2.23 1.19 2.56
N VAL A 85 -1.37 0.22 2.27
CA VAL A 85 -0.25 -0.23 3.10
C VAL A 85 1.04 -0.14 2.29
N ASP A 86 2.15 0.21 2.94
CA ASP A 86 3.47 0.29 2.31
C ASP A 86 4.33 -0.93 2.63
N SER A 87 5.43 -1.09 1.90
CA SER A 87 6.43 -2.13 2.12
C SER A 87 7.48 -1.66 3.11
N SER A 88 7.51 -2.29 4.27
CA SER A 88 8.64 -2.24 5.22
C SER A 88 9.44 -3.54 5.24
N TRP A 89 9.38 -4.32 4.17
CA TRP A 89 9.90 -5.68 4.10
C TRP A 89 11.29 -5.74 3.49
N SER A 90 12.26 -6.25 4.24
CA SER A 90 13.61 -6.51 3.76
C SER A 90 14.00 -7.97 3.97
N PHE A 91 15.04 -8.41 3.26
CA PHE A 91 15.46 -9.81 3.21
C PHE A 91 16.97 -9.92 3.37
N ARG A 92 17.43 -10.85 4.23
CA ARG A 92 18.87 -11.10 4.48
C ARG A 92 19.58 -11.70 3.28
N SER A 93 18.84 -12.43 2.44
CA SER A 93 19.35 -13.06 1.22
C SER A 93 18.21 -13.40 0.26
N THR A 94 18.54 -13.78 -0.97
CA THR A 94 17.56 -14.27 -1.95
C THR A 94 16.88 -15.58 -1.53
N ARG A 95 17.41 -16.32 -0.56
CA ARG A 95 16.82 -17.54 0.00
C ARG A 95 15.97 -17.31 1.25
N ASP A 96 16.02 -16.12 1.81
CA ASP A 96 15.19 -15.76 2.97
C ASP A 96 13.74 -15.61 2.50
N ASN A 97 12.84 -16.47 2.95
CA ASN A 97 11.42 -16.46 2.56
C ASN A 97 10.52 -15.81 3.60
N ILE A 98 11.09 -15.34 4.72
CA ILE A 98 10.35 -14.70 5.80
C ILE A 98 10.65 -13.21 5.81
N GLY A 99 11.93 -12.83 5.70
CA GLY A 99 12.38 -11.45 5.81
C GLY A 99 12.24 -10.87 7.22
N PHE A 100 12.29 -9.57 7.30
CA PHE A 100 12.14 -8.81 8.54
C PHE A 100 11.63 -7.40 8.26
N GLU A 101 11.08 -6.75 9.26
CA GLU A 101 10.68 -5.35 9.18
C GLU A 101 11.90 -4.44 9.18
N ILE A 102 11.96 -3.52 8.22
CA ILE A 102 12.96 -2.45 8.19
C ILE A 102 12.29 -1.12 8.57
N ASN A 103 13.01 -0.29 9.32
CA ASN A 103 12.53 1.02 9.77
C ASN A 103 13.48 2.16 9.35
N ASP A 104 14.32 1.91 8.35
CA ASP A 104 15.29 2.86 7.84
C ASP A 104 14.97 3.30 6.41
N PRO A 105 15.30 4.55 6.02
CA PRO A 105 15.18 4.99 4.63
C PRO A 105 15.99 4.10 3.69
N THR A 106 15.40 3.74 2.55
CA THR A 106 16.03 2.84 1.58
C THR A 106 16.25 3.58 0.26
N PRO A 107 17.48 3.56 -0.32
CA PRO A 107 17.73 4.09 -1.65
C PRO A 107 16.93 3.33 -2.71
N LEU A 108 16.29 4.05 -3.65
CA LEU A 108 15.52 3.45 -4.74
C LEU A 108 16.39 2.56 -5.64
N GLU A 109 17.67 2.87 -5.78
CA GLU A 109 18.65 2.09 -6.55
C GLU A 109 18.90 0.67 -5.99
N ASN A 110 18.51 0.41 -4.73
CA ASN A 110 18.62 -0.93 -4.15
C ASN A 110 17.64 -1.95 -4.77
N PHE A 111 16.59 -1.46 -5.44
CA PHE A 111 15.58 -2.32 -6.04
C PHE A 111 16.00 -2.71 -7.47
N GLN A 112 16.33 -3.99 -7.69
CA GLN A 112 16.79 -4.50 -8.98
C GLN A 112 15.71 -4.44 -10.06
N ARG A 113 14.43 -4.58 -9.69
CA ARG A 113 13.27 -4.56 -10.59
C ARG A 113 12.21 -3.59 -10.06
N PRO A 114 12.49 -2.28 -10.06
CA PRO A 114 11.60 -1.31 -9.43
C PRO A 114 10.22 -1.24 -10.09
N THR A 115 10.09 -1.65 -11.37
CA THR A 115 8.81 -1.73 -12.09
C THR A 115 7.97 -2.96 -11.73
N GLU A 116 8.55 -3.96 -11.06
CA GLU A 116 7.88 -5.21 -10.68
C GLU A 116 7.81 -5.37 -9.16
N THR A 117 8.64 -4.63 -8.41
CA THR A 117 8.68 -4.73 -6.94
C THR A 117 7.62 -3.82 -6.33
N ILE A 118 6.74 -4.40 -5.52
CA ILE A 118 5.61 -3.70 -4.91
C ILE A 118 6.10 -2.82 -3.76
N TYR A 119 5.66 -1.56 -3.76
CA TYR A 119 5.88 -0.61 -2.70
C TYR A 119 4.62 -0.37 -1.85
N ILE A 120 3.50 -0.03 -2.50
CA ILE A 120 2.23 0.25 -1.81
C ILE A 120 1.14 -0.62 -2.43
N ALA A 121 0.20 -1.08 -1.62
CA ALA A 121 -0.93 -1.89 -2.06
C ALA A 121 -2.22 -1.49 -1.34
N ASP A 122 -3.38 -1.84 -1.91
CA ASP A 122 -4.68 -1.72 -1.24
C ASP A 122 -4.67 -2.50 0.08
N ASN A 123 -5.04 -1.84 1.20
CA ASN A 123 -5.10 -2.50 2.51
C ASN A 123 -6.29 -3.47 2.62
N GLU A 124 -6.17 -4.42 3.53
CA GLU A 124 -7.23 -5.38 3.88
C GLU A 124 -8.43 -4.68 4.55
N ASP A 125 -9.62 -5.17 4.27
CA ASP A 125 -10.91 -4.69 4.77
C ASP A 125 -11.74 -5.76 5.50
N GLY A 126 -11.09 -6.87 5.90
CA GLY A 126 -11.71 -7.93 6.70
C GLY A 126 -12.07 -7.48 8.11
N PRO A 127 -12.98 -8.22 8.78
CA PRO A 127 -13.52 -7.85 10.11
C PRO A 127 -12.46 -7.86 11.22
N TRP A 128 -11.32 -8.46 10.99
CA TRP A 128 -10.18 -8.46 11.93
C TRP A 128 -9.31 -7.20 11.85
N ARG A 129 -9.59 -6.32 10.87
CA ARG A 129 -8.86 -5.04 10.73
C ARG A 129 -9.65 -3.92 11.36
N GLY A 130 -8.96 -3.12 12.18
CA GLY A 130 -9.52 -1.90 12.73
C GLY A 130 -9.65 -0.79 11.67
N ILE A 131 -10.53 0.14 11.94
CA ILE A 131 -10.76 1.30 11.09
C ILE A 131 -9.88 2.44 11.57
N VAL A 132 -9.11 3.02 10.65
CA VAL A 132 -8.26 4.18 10.93
C VAL A 132 -9.02 5.45 10.55
N THR A 133 -9.30 6.26 11.56
CA THR A 133 -9.93 7.58 11.46
C THR A 133 -8.99 8.70 11.93
N GLY A 134 -7.91 8.37 12.63
CA GLY A 134 -6.93 9.30 13.16
C GLY A 134 -5.69 8.63 13.73
N LEU A 135 -4.73 9.44 14.19
CA LEU A 135 -3.42 8.97 14.69
C LEU A 135 -3.49 8.15 15.99
N ARG A 136 -4.62 8.19 16.71
CA ARG A 136 -4.81 7.47 17.96
C ARG A 136 -5.35 6.06 17.77
N ASP A 137 -5.76 5.71 16.54
CA ASP A 137 -6.31 4.39 16.27
C ASP A 137 -5.20 3.34 16.29
N GLU A 138 -5.46 2.21 16.94
CA GLU A 138 -4.48 1.14 17.13
C GLU A 138 -3.92 0.63 15.80
N ASP A 139 -4.79 0.49 14.78
CA ASP A 139 -4.40 -0.03 13.46
C ASP A 139 -3.60 0.96 12.60
N ILE A 140 -3.39 2.22 13.07
CA ILE A 140 -2.56 3.19 12.35
C ILE A 140 -1.13 2.69 12.13
N ARG A 141 -0.61 1.89 13.03
CA ARG A 141 0.73 1.29 12.94
C ARG A 141 0.77 -0.03 12.17
N ARG A 142 -0.35 -0.50 11.65
CA ARG A 142 -0.46 -1.75 10.88
C ARG A 142 -0.68 -1.47 9.38
N HIS A 143 -0.14 -0.34 8.90
CA HIS A 143 -0.20 0.08 7.50
C HIS A 143 1.09 -0.21 6.74
N ASP A 144 1.74 -1.32 7.09
CA ASP A 144 2.98 -1.81 6.50
C ASP A 144 2.93 -3.32 6.22
N VAL A 145 3.76 -3.78 5.31
CA VAL A 145 3.90 -5.20 4.91
C VAL A 145 5.35 -5.61 5.12
N TRP A 146 5.59 -6.62 5.96
CA TRP A 146 6.94 -7.10 6.28
C TRP A 146 7.00 -8.61 6.58
N HIS A 147 5.92 -9.37 6.33
CA HIS A 147 5.85 -10.80 6.61
C HIS A 147 4.98 -11.52 5.57
N PRO A 148 5.25 -12.81 5.24
CA PRO A 148 4.44 -13.58 4.29
C PRO A 148 2.95 -13.68 4.64
N SER A 149 2.59 -13.57 5.91
CA SER A 149 1.18 -13.57 6.33
C SER A 149 0.43 -12.30 5.94
N HIS A 150 1.12 -11.20 5.64
CA HIS A 150 0.52 -9.91 5.35
C HIS A 150 0.01 -9.77 3.90
N ILE A 151 0.56 -10.55 2.96
CA ILE A 151 0.23 -10.41 1.53
C ILE A 151 -1.15 -10.96 1.18
N SER A 152 -1.69 -10.56 0.03
CA SER A 152 -3.05 -10.88 -0.39
C SER A 152 -3.34 -12.37 -0.58
N SER A 153 -2.33 -13.17 -0.92
CA SER A 153 -2.43 -14.64 -1.05
C SER A 153 -2.50 -15.38 0.30
N SER A 154 -2.16 -14.72 1.41
CA SER A 154 -2.22 -15.30 2.76
C SER A 154 -3.67 -15.63 3.17
N LYS A 155 -3.84 -16.76 3.87
CA LYS A 155 -5.12 -17.18 4.46
C LYS A 155 -5.27 -16.73 5.92
N GLN A 156 -4.24 -16.14 6.50
CA GLN A 156 -4.24 -15.74 7.91
C GLN A 156 -5.12 -14.49 8.13
N THR A 157 -6.01 -14.55 9.13
CA THR A 157 -7.05 -13.55 9.38
C THR A 157 -7.15 -13.22 10.87
N ASP A 158 -6.04 -12.77 11.46
CA ASP A 158 -6.02 -12.31 12.86
C ASP A 158 -5.57 -10.84 12.92
N PRO A 159 -5.88 -10.10 14.01
CA PRO A 159 -5.59 -8.68 14.09
C PRO A 159 -4.08 -8.35 14.10
N THR A 160 -3.24 -9.25 14.58
CA THR A 160 -1.83 -8.97 14.83
C THR A 160 -0.95 -9.37 13.66
N HIS A 161 -1.10 -10.60 13.16
CA HIS A 161 -0.23 -11.20 12.14
C HIS A 161 -0.98 -11.56 10.85
N GLY A 162 -2.25 -11.23 10.76
CA GLY A 162 -3.09 -11.54 9.61
C GLY A 162 -2.80 -10.67 8.40
N ARG A 163 -3.46 -11.03 7.31
CA ARG A 163 -3.34 -10.34 6.03
C ARG A 163 -3.58 -8.84 6.17
N ARG A 164 -2.70 -8.04 5.57
CA ARG A 164 -2.76 -6.58 5.51
C ARG A 164 -3.06 -6.05 4.11
N VAL A 165 -2.76 -6.82 3.08
CA VAL A 165 -3.08 -6.50 1.68
C VAL A 165 -4.42 -7.14 1.30
N SER A 166 -5.30 -6.37 0.68
CA SER A 166 -6.64 -6.83 0.27
C SER A 166 -6.59 -8.04 -0.68
N ASN A 167 -7.49 -8.99 -0.47
CA ASN A 167 -7.64 -10.14 -1.36
C ASN A 167 -8.98 -10.19 -2.10
N LYS A 168 -9.92 -9.31 -1.79
CA LYS A 168 -11.28 -9.32 -2.36
C LYS A 168 -11.65 -8.05 -3.10
N ARG A 169 -10.95 -6.93 -2.81
CA ARG A 169 -11.27 -5.65 -3.43
C ARG A 169 -11.02 -5.72 -4.93
N HIS A 170 -11.64 -4.82 -5.68
CA HIS A 170 -11.43 -4.66 -7.12
C HIS A 170 -11.58 -5.95 -7.93
N ASN A 171 -12.57 -6.79 -7.57
CA ASN A 171 -12.87 -8.05 -8.26
C ASN A 171 -11.80 -9.15 -8.04
N GLY A 172 -11.35 -9.28 -6.80
CA GLY A 172 -10.52 -10.42 -6.37
C GLY A 172 -9.03 -10.16 -6.25
N GLY A 173 -8.64 -8.88 -6.08
CA GLY A 173 -7.24 -8.54 -5.81
C GLY A 173 -7.00 -7.05 -5.59
N PRO A 174 -5.82 -6.69 -5.08
CA PRO A 174 -5.45 -5.31 -4.83
C PRO A 174 -5.01 -4.57 -6.10
N ASN A 175 -5.14 -3.25 -6.11
CA ASN A 175 -4.23 -2.41 -6.88
C ASN A 175 -2.91 -2.29 -6.13
N VAL A 176 -1.81 -2.19 -6.85
CA VAL A 176 -0.46 -2.07 -6.32
C VAL A 176 0.27 -0.92 -6.99
N LEU A 177 1.16 -0.27 -6.25
CA LEU A 177 2.12 0.71 -6.73
C LEU A 177 3.51 0.09 -6.62
N HIS A 178 4.30 0.16 -7.68
CA HIS A 178 5.67 -0.29 -7.71
C HIS A 178 6.66 0.84 -7.40
N TYR A 179 7.88 0.50 -7.02
CA TYR A 179 8.91 1.48 -6.67
C TYR A 179 9.26 2.44 -7.81
N ALA A 180 9.08 2.02 -9.08
CA ALA A 180 9.26 2.89 -10.24
C ALA A 180 8.11 3.90 -10.47
N GLY A 181 7.04 3.87 -9.66
CA GLY A 181 5.89 4.78 -9.77
C GLY A 181 4.77 4.28 -10.68
N ASN A 182 4.94 3.16 -11.39
CA ASN A 182 3.86 2.51 -12.12
C ASN A 182 2.91 1.79 -11.16
N ALA A 183 1.62 1.79 -11.50
CA ALA A 183 0.60 1.12 -10.70
C ALA A 183 -0.29 0.24 -11.59
N ASP A 184 -0.67 -0.92 -11.08
CA ASP A 184 -1.55 -1.86 -11.78
C ASP A 184 -2.45 -2.64 -10.79
N TRP A 185 -3.33 -3.48 -11.34
CA TRP A 185 -4.13 -4.42 -10.57
C TRP A 185 -3.55 -5.83 -10.72
N MET A 186 -3.55 -6.58 -9.64
CA MET A 186 -3.15 -7.97 -9.68
C MET A 186 -4.14 -8.87 -8.95
N LYS A 187 -4.23 -10.14 -9.38
CA LYS A 187 -5.05 -11.14 -8.72
C LYS A 187 -4.43 -11.54 -7.39
N ALA A 188 -5.25 -11.65 -6.34
CA ALA A 188 -4.76 -11.84 -4.98
C ALA A 188 -3.93 -13.13 -4.78
N ASP A 189 -4.30 -14.22 -5.44
CA ASP A 189 -3.62 -15.51 -5.34
C ASP A 189 -2.28 -15.56 -6.12
N GLN A 190 -2.02 -14.59 -6.98
CA GLN A 190 -0.77 -14.45 -7.73
C GLN A 190 0.31 -13.67 -6.99
N MET A 191 -0.05 -12.97 -5.90
CA MET A 191 0.92 -12.22 -5.13
C MET A 191 1.87 -13.15 -4.36
N THR A 192 3.17 -13.00 -4.59
CA THR A 192 4.23 -13.78 -3.95
C THR A 192 5.15 -12.91 -3.13
N VAL A 193 5.93 -13.55 -2.25
CA VAL A 193 6.96 -12.86 -1.43
C VAL A 193 8.02 -12.19 -2.31
N ASP A 194 8.36 -12.80 -3.45
CA ASP A 194 9.41 -12.28 -4.33
C ASP A 194 9.05 -10.92 -4.95
N MET A 195 7.76 -10.60 -5.10
CA MET A 195 7.29 -9.30 -5.61
C MET A 195 7.53 -8.13 -4.63
N TRP A 196 8.04 -8.41 -3.44
CA TRP A 196 8.34 -7.40 -2.41
C TRP A 196 9.84 -7.24 -2.14
N ARG A 197 10.70 -7.97 -2.86
CA ARG A 197 12.14 -8.02 -2.62
C ARG A 197 12.92 -6.92 -3.33
N GLU A 198 13.93 -6.38 -2.64
CA GLU A 198 14.93 -5.52 -3.26
C GLU A 198 15.74 -6.29 -4.31
N LYS A 199 16.09 -7.56 -4.03
CA LYS A 199 16.88 -8.44 -4.91
C LYS A 199 16.08 -9.71 -5.20
N TRP A 200 15.85 -9.98 -6.46
CA TRP A 200 15.12 -11.15 -6.92
C TRP A 200 15.98 -12.41 -6.88
N LYS A 201 15.30 -13.57 -6.80
CA LYS A 201 15.97 -14.88 -6.88
C LYS A 201 16.48 -15.17 -8.29
#